data_f8ce23466ef66fd949cb878950bc02bc
#
_entry.id   f8ce23466ef66fd949cb878950bc02bc
#
_cell.length_a   1.000
_cell.length_b   1.000
_cell.length_c   1.000
_cell.angle_alpha   90.00
_cell.angle_beta   90.00
_cell.angle_gamma   90.00
#
_symmetry.space_group_name_H-M   'P 1'
#
loop_
_entity.id
_entity.type
_entity.pdbx_description
1 polymer ?
#
loop_
_entity_poly.entity_id
_entity_poly.type
_entity_poly.pdbx_seq_one_letter_code
_entity_poly.pdbx_strand_id
1 'polypeptide(L)'
;SEFLEDDECPVEAYQAIDDSDILGAILAYEEKEVPAKYQAVKELAQTIISAGGKVVIWATFTHTIHGIKEYLSRYGIAAQELYGAIPVEQEGINDDSDDMIFTRERIVQEFQKPDCPFKVIIANPFAVAESISLHKACHNAIYMERSFNAAHFVQSKDRIHRYGLAPGTETNYYYVLSRDSVDETIDTRLSEKEQRMVAIMESMPIPLFNNVSADFGDEDIKALIKDYVRRTKKT
;
A
#
# COMPACT_ATOMS: atom_id res chain seq x y z
N SER A 1 19.71 -1.55 30.92
CA SER A 1 19.80 -3.02 31.05
C SER A 1 18.66 -3.62 31.88
N GLU A 2 17.47 -2.97 31.90
CA GLU A 2 16.31 -3.43 32.69
C GLU A 2 15.05 -3.67 31.83
N PHE A 3 15.20 -3.76 30.49
CA PHE A 3 14.06 -3.80 29.58
C PHE A 3 13.85 -5.16 28.89
N LEU A 4 14.53 -6.24 29.31
CA LEU A 4 14.47 -7.53 28.61
C LEU A 4 14.05 -8.72 29.49
N GLU A 5 13.58 -8.54 30.74
CA GLU A 5 13.36 -9.67 31.62
C GLU A 5 11.94 -10.29 31.61
N ASP A 6 10.95 -9.72 30.89
CA ASP A 6 9.58 -10.28 30.97
C ASP A 6 8.90 -10.67 29.63
N ASP A 7 9.58 -10.56 28.50
CA ASP A 7 9.02 -11.02 27.20
C ASP A 7 10.11 -11.75 26.38
N GLU A 8 10.58 -12.90 26.87
CA GLU A 8 11.41 -13.81 26.06
C GLU A 8 10.58 -14.24 24.83
N CYS A 9 10.98 -13.75 23.66
CA CYS A 9 10.50 -14.30 22.41
C CYS A 9 10.87 -15.79 22.39
N PRO A 10 9.89 -16.72 22.25
CA PRO A 10 10.20 -18.14 22.32
C PRO A 10 11.26 -18.48 21.27
N VAL A 11 12.38 -19.05 21.70
CA VAL A 11 13.50 -19.48 20.84
C VAL A 11 12.99 -20.39 19.70
N GLU A 12 11.91 -21.11 19.95
CA GLU A 12 11.19 -21.95 18.97
C GLU A 12 10.65 -21.16 17.76
N ALA A 13 10.35 -19.87 17.91
CA ALA A 13 9.91 -19.03 16.79
C ALA A 13 11.03 -18.76 15.79
N TYR A 14 12.28 -18.71 16.24
CA TYR A 14 13.44 -18.58 15.36
C TYR A 14 13.84 -19.89 14.69
N GLN A 15 13.62 -21.03 15.36
CA GLN A 15 13.91 -22.35 14.78
C GLN A 15 12.96 -22.69 13.62
N ALA A 16 11.72 -22.23 13.66
CA ALA A 16 10.75 -22.44 12.57
C ALA A 16 11.12 -21.69 11.26
N ILE A 17 11.92 -20.62 11.36
CA ILE A 17 12.35 -19.83 10.18
C ILE A 17 13.58 -20.46 9.49
N ASP A 18 14.33 -21.30 10.21
CA ASP A 18 15.52 -21.97 9.70
C ASP A 18 15.20 -23.29 8.97
N ASP A 19 13.91 -23.62 8.82
CA ASP A 19 13.47 -24.76 8.04
C ASP A 19 13.52 -24.42 6.54
N SER A 20 14.52 -24.96 5.86
CA SER A 20 14.75 -24.73 4.42
C SER A 20 13.55 -25.10 3.55
N ASP A 21 12.73 -26.05 3.99
CA ASP A 21 11.53 -26.49 3.28
C ASP A 21 10.40 -25.46 3.37
N ILE A 22 10.23 -24.82 4.52
CA ILE A 22 9.26 -23.73 4.71
C ILE A 22 9.68 -22.51 3.90
N LEU A 23 10.94 -22.12 3.98
CA LEU A 23 11.46 -20.99 3.20
C LEU A 23 11.33 -21.23 1.69
N GLY A 24 11.67 -22.43 1.23
CA GLY A 24 11.48 -22.85 -0.15
C GLY A 24 10.02 -22.81 -0.59
N ALA A 25 9.09 -23.22 0.27
CA ALA A 25 7.66 -23.17 0.00
C ALA A 25 7.14 -21.71 -0.09
N ILE A 26 7.63 -20.82 0.77
CA ILE A 26 7.28 -19.39 0.77
C ILE A 26 7.79 -18.73 -0.53
N LEU A 27 9.04 -18.97 -0.91
CA LEU A 27 9.65 -18.40 -2.12
C LEU A 27 8.99 -18.90 -3.40
N ALA A 28 8.53 -20.17 -3.42
CA ALA A 28 7.86 -20.78 -4.57
C ALA A 28 6.34 -20.60 -4.55
N TYR A 29 5.77 -19.86 -3.58
CA TYR A 29 4.31 -19.71 -3.43
C TYR A 29 3.67 -19.08 -4.66
N GLU A 30 4.25 -17.98 -5.15
CA GLU A 30 3.70 -17.26 -6.31
C GLU A 30 3.82 -18.03 -7.63
N GLU A 31 4.76 -18.98 -7.72
CA GLU A 31 4.88 -19.86 -8.89
C GLU A 31 3.80 -20.97 -8.89
N LYS A 32 3.32 -21.36 -7.72
CA LYS A 32 2.37 -22.48 -7.55
C LYS A 32 0.93 -22.02 -7.46
N GLU A 33 0.69 -20.87 -6.84
CA GLU A 33 -0.66 -20.39 -6.54
C GLU A 33 -0.78 -18.88 -6.81
N VAL A 34 -1.97 -18.46 -7.25
CA VAL A 34 -2.30 -17.03 -7.34
C VAL A 34 -2.66 -16.52 -5.94
N PRO A 35 -1.95 -15.53 -5.41
CA PRO A 35 -2.28 -14.96 -4.11
C PRO A 35 -3.75 -14.50 -4.04
N ALA A 36 -4.46 -14.85 -2.98
CA ALA A 36 -5.86 -14.48 -2.79
C ALA A 36 -6.08 -12.95 -2.85
N LYS A 37 -5.11 -12.16 -2.40
CA LYS A 37 -5.14 -10.70 -2.54
C LYS A 37 -5.17 -10.25 -3.99
N TYR A 38 -4.46 -10.91 -4.91
CA TYR A 38 -4.48 -10.56 -6.34
C TYR A 38 -5.86 -10.76 -6.92
N GLN A 39 -6.52 -11.85 -6.55
CA GLN A 39 -7.89 -12.15 -6.99
C GLN A 39 -8.87 -11.07 -6.50
N ALA A 40 -8.83 -10.74 -5.20
CA ALA A 40 -9.69 -9.72 -4.61
C ALA A 40 -9.46 -8.33 -5.24
N VAL A 41 -8.20 -7.94 -5.44
CA VAL A 41 -7.83 -6.66 -6.10
C VAL A 41 -8.34 -6.62 -7.54
N LYS A 42 -8.19 -7.73 -8.29
CA LYS A 42 -8.72 -7.83 -9.66
C LYS A 42 -10.24 -7.64 -9.69
N GLU A 43 -10.99 -8.30 -8.82
CA GLU A 43 -12.45 -8.20 -8.76
C GLU A 43 -12.93 -6.79 -8.41
N LEU A 44 -12.28 -6.15 -7.44
CA LEU A 44 -12.56 -4.75 -7.09
C LEU A 44 -12.25 -3.82 -8.27
N ALA A 45 -11.08 -3.98 -8.90
CA ALA A 45 -10.69 -3.16 -10.04
C ALA A 45 -11.66 -3.32 -11.22
N GLN A 46 -12.06 -4.55 -11.55
CA GLN A 46 -13.06 -4.83 -12.60
C GLN A 46 -14.40 -4.17 -12.29
N THR A 47 -14.88 -4.25 -11.05
CA THR A 47 -16.13 -3.62 -10.62
C THR A 47 -16.08 -2.10 -10.81
N ILE A 48 -14.99 -1.47 -10.36
CA ILE A 48 -14.79 -0.01 -10.48
C ILE A 48 -14.72 0.41 -11.95
N ILE A 49 -13.95 -0.32 -12.77
CA ILE A 49 -13.78 -0.02 -14.19
C ILE A 49 -15.10 -0.21 -14.95
N SER A 50 -15.86 -1.26 -14.64
CA SER A 50 -17.16 -1.52 -15.26
C SER A 50 -18.18 -0.44 -14.94
N ALA A 51 -18.07 0.22 -13.80
CA ALA A 51 -18.84 1.40 -13.42
C ALA A 51 -18.30 2.71 -14.05
N GLY A 52 -17.30 2.65 -14.94
CA GLY A 52 -16.69 3.80 -15.61
C GLY A 52 -15.62 4.52 -14.77
N GLY A 53 -15.28 3.99 -13.59
CA GLY A 53 -14.29 4.59 -12.70
C GLY A 53 -12.84 4.26 -13.08
N LYS A 54 -11.94 5.00 -12.44
CA LYS A 54 -10.50 4.71 -12.42
C LYS A 54 -10.09 4.38 -10.98
N VAL A 55 -8.98 3.66 -10.81
CA VAL A 55 -8.53 3.19 -9.52
C VAL A 55 -7.02 3.30 -9.37
N VAL A 56 -6.57 3.71 -8.17
CA VAL A 56 -5.18 3.55 -7.74
C VAL A 56 -5.08 2.36 -6.80
N ILE A 57 -4.11 1.47 -7.04
CA ILE A 57 -3.77 0.35 -6.18
C ILE A 57 -2.48 0.70 -5.46
N TRP A 58 -2.53 0.72 -4.14
CA TRP A 58 -1.38 0.99 -3.30
C TRP A 58 -0.73 -0.32 -2.86
N ALA A 59 0.54 -0.50 -3.23
CA ALA A 59 1.38 -1.62 -2.84
C ALA A 59 2.75 -1.10 -2.36
N THR A 60 3.29 -1.73 -1.34
CA THR A 60 4.53 -1.30 -0.69
C THR A 60 5.77 -1.88 -1.37
N PHE A 61 5.70 -3.12 -1.82
CA PHE A 61 6.84 -3.82 -2.39
C PHE A 61 6.82 -3.77 -3.92
N THR A 62 7.98 -3.48 -4.51
CA THR A 62 8.15 -3.40 -5.98
C THR A 62 7.79 -4.73 -6.66
N HIS A 63 8.14 -5.85 -6.05
CA HIS A 63 7.78 -7.18 -6.56
C HIS A 63 6.25 -7.35 -6.65
N THR A 64 5.51 -6.94 -5.62
CA THR A 64 4.04 -6.96 -5.65
C THR A 64 3.47 -6.03 -6.72
N ILE A 65 4.08 -4.85 -6.94
CA ILE A 65 3.65 -3.93 -8.00
C ILE A 65 3.75 -4.60 -9.38
N HIS A 66 4.88 -5.24 -9.67
CA HIS A 66 5.07 -5.97 -10.93
C HIS A 66 4.13 -7.17 -11.05
N GLY A 67 4.04 -7.98 -9.99
CA GLY A 67 3.20 -9.18 -9.97
C GLY A 67 1.72 -8.88 -10.19
N ILE A 68 1.17 -7.85 -9.50
CA ILE A 68 -0.24 -7.48 -9.70
C ILE A 68 -0.49 -6.88 -11.07
N LYS A 69 0.44 -6.10 -11.65
CA LYS A 69 0.32 -5.59 -13.01
C LYS A 69 0.25 -6.72 -14.03
N GLU A 70 1.17 -7.68 -13.94
CA GLU A 70 1.17 -8.86 -14.81
C GLU A 70 -0.12 -9.66 -14.64
N TYR A 71 -0.57 -9.88 -13.40
CA TYR A 71 -1.81 -10.59 -13.13
C TYR A 71 -3.02 -9.88 -13.75
N LEU A 72 -3.16 -8.56 -13.59
CA LEU A 72 -4.24 -7.77 -14.18
C LEU A 72 -4.22 -7.83 -15.71
N SER A 73 -3.04 -7.81 -16.33
CA SER A 73 -2.88 -7.85 -17.79
C SER A 73 -3.44 -9.15 -18.39
N ARG A 74 -3.36 -10.29 -17.68
CA ARG A 74 -3.93 -11.58 -18.09
C ARG A 74 -5.46 -11.54 -18.23
N TYR A 75 -6.11 -10.56 -17.57
CA TYR A 75 -7.56 -10.34 -17.63
C TYR A 75 -7.93 -9.11 -18.49
N GLY A 76 -7.00 -8.60 -19.29
CA GLY A 76 -7.23 -7.45 -20.16
C GLY A 76 -7.34 -6.11 -19.46
N ILE A 77 -6.92 -6.03 -18.19
CA ILE A 77 -6.91 -4.78 -17.42
C ILE A 77 -5.54 -4.11 -17.59
N ALA A 78 -5.52 -3.02 -18.36
CA ALA A 78 -4.32 -2.23 -18.56
C ALA A 78 -4.02 -1.38 -17.31
N ALA A 79 -2.79 -1.47 -16.81
CA ALA A 79 -2.31 -0.77 -15.64
C ALA A 79 -0.92 -0.16 -15.87
N GLN A 80 -0.65 0.98 -15.23
CA GLN A 80 0.67 1.62 -15.18
C GLN A 80 1.22 1.62 -13.75
N GLU A 81 2.54 1.50 -13.66
CA GLU A 81 3.28 1.46 -12.40
C GLU A 81 3.84 2.82 -12.06
N LEU A 82 3.81 3.16 -10.75
CA LEU A 82 4.45 4.35 -10.21
C LEU A 82 5.24 3.98 -8.94
N TYR A 83 6.56 3.87 -9.06
CA TYR A 83 7.46 3.55 -7.94
C TYR A 83 8.82 4.26 -8.09
N GLY A 84 9.73 4.05 -7.16
CA GLY A 84 11.00 4.81 -7.05
C GLY A 84 11.86 4.84 -8.30
N ALA A 85 11.91 3.74 -9.06
CA ALA A 85 12.74 3.65 -10.28
C ALA A 85 12.12 4.34 -11.52
N ILE A 86 10.83 4.71 -11.49
CA ILE A 86 10.24 5.48 -12.58
C ILE A 86 10.80 6.91 -12.55
N PRO A 87 11.43 7.38 -13.63
CA PRO A 87 12.07 8.70 -13.65
C PRO A 87 11.07 9.84 -13.47
N VAL A 88 11.56 10.91 -12.85
CA VAL A 88 10.87 12.20 -12.75
C VAL A 88 11.26 13.03 -13.96
N GLU A 89 10.34 13.84 -14.49
CA GLU A 89 10.63 14.74 -15.60
C GLU A 89 11.68 15.77 -15.17
N GLN A 90 12.81 15.84 -15.89
CA GLN A 90 13.85 16.84 -15.66
C GLN A 90 13.67 18.00 -16.64
N GLU A 91 13.64 19.23 -16.13
CA GLU A 91 13.64 20.43 -16.96
C GLU A 91 14.93 20.46 -17.82
N GLY A 92 14.79 20.45 -19.15
CA GLY A 92 15.89 20.67 -20.09
C GLY A 92 16.36 19.46 -20.92
N ILE A 93 15.75 18.30 -20.81
CA ILE A 93 15.97 17.20 -21.74
C ILE A 93 15.02 17.41 -22.93
N ASN A 94 15.55 17.91 -24.07
CA ASN A 94 14.83 18.00 -25.33
C ASN A 94 14.49 16.58 -25.79
N ASP A 95 13.20 16.35 -26.01
CA ASP A 95 12.57 15.08 -26.33
C ASP A 95 12.66 14.75 -27.82
N ASP A 96 13.87 14.68 -28.37
CA ASP A 96 14.12 14.28 -29.76
C ASP A 96 14.41 12.78 -29.94
N SER A 97 14.27 11.98 -28.86
CA SER A 97 14.41 10.53 -28.94
C SER A 97 13.03 9.87 -29.02
N ASP A 98 12.82 9.07 -30.05
CA ASP A 98 11.63 8.23 -30.33
C ASP A 98 11.33 7.18 -29.22
N ASP A 99 12.17 7.07 -28.21
CA ASP A 99 11.95 6.30 -27.00
C ASP A 99 11.13 7.13 -26.00
N MET A 100 9.81 6.94 -26.01
CA MET A 100 8.90 7.51 -25.01
C MET A 100 9.29 7.02 -23.61
N ILE A 101 10.18 7.74 -22.94
CA ILE A 101 10.47 7.53 -21.52
C ILE A 101 9.21 7.96 -20.77
N PHE A 102 8.49 7.00 -20.24
CA PHE A 102 7.34 7.25 -19.37
C PHE A 102 7.84 7.80 -18.03
N THR A 103 7.79 9.12 -17.87
CA THR A 103 8.02 9.79 -16.58
C THR A 103 6.78 9.69 -15.71
N ARG A 104 6.95 9.88 -14.40
CA ARG A 104 5.82 9.87 -13.44
C ARG A 104 4.76 10.88 -13.82
N GLU A 105 5.18 12.08 -14.21
CA GLU A 105 4.31 13.18 -14.59
C GLU A 105 3.50 12.86 -15.84
N ARG A 106 4.12 12.28 -16.86
CA ARG A 106 3.45 11.85 -18.09
C ARG A 106 2.41 10.76 -17.83
N ILE A 107 2.74 9.76 -16.99
CA ILE A 107 1.78 8.72 -16.60
C ILE A 107 0.56 9.35 -15.91
N VAL A 108 0.77 10.29 -14.99
CA VAL A 108 -0.31 10.98 -14.29
C VAL A 108 -1.13 11.85 -15.23
N GLN A 109 -0.48 12.60 -16.12
CA GLN A 109 -1.17 13.43 -17.12
C GLN A 109 -2.03 12.57 -18.06
N GLU A 110 -1.48 11.46 -18.55
CA GLU A 110 -2.23 10.52 -19.38
C GLU A 110 -3.41 9.91 -18.64
N PHE A 111 -3.19 9.52 -17.38
CA PHE A 111 -4.26 8.96 -16.53
C PHE A 111 -5.41 9.95 -16.31
N GLN A 112 -5.16 11.25 -16.32
CA GLN A 112 -6.21 12.25 -16.15
C GLN A 112 -7.12 12.42 -17.38
N LYS A 113 -6.69 11.98 -18.57
CA LYS A 113 -7.49 12.10 -19.79
C LYS A 113 -8.70 11.17 -19.75
N PRO A 114 -9.87 11.58 -20.27
CA PRO A 114 -11.06 10.71 -20.32
C PRO A 114 -10.84 9.44 -21.14
N ASP A 115 -10.11 9.55 -22.24
CA ASP A 115 -9.79 8.49 -23.20
C ASP A 115 -8.52 7.69 -22.88
N CYS A 116 -7.98 7.84 -21.66
CA CYS A 116 -6.79 7.13 -21.21
C CYS A 116 -6.88 5.63 -21.49
N PRO A 117 -5.85 5.00 -22.10
CA PRO A 117 -5.86 3.59 -22.46
C PRO A 117 -5.78 2.66 -21.24
N PHE A 118 -5.40 3.16 -20.08
CA PHE A 118 -5.38 2.41 -18.83
C PHE A 118 -6.26 3.06 -17.77
N LYS A 119 -6.88 2.24 -16.93
CA LYS A 119 -7.79 2.70 -15.86
C LYS A 119 -7.25 2.44 -14.47
N VAL A 120 -6.06 1.84 -14.39
CA VAL A 120 -5.40 1.45 -13.14
C VAL A 120 -4.00 2.06 -13.08
N ILE A 121 -3.69 2.65 -11.92
CA ILE A 121 -2.32 2.96 -11.51
C ILE A 121 -1.99 2.07 -10.32
N ILE A 122 -0.81 1.42 -10.34
CA ILE A 122 -0.26 0.67 -9.22
C ILE A 122 0.91 1.46 -8.67
N ALA A 123 0.85 1.90 -7.43
CA ALA A 123 1.79 2.87 -6.90
C ALA A 123 2.34 2.49 -5.53
N ASN A 124 3.61 2.86 -5.29
CA ASN A 124 4.23 2.80 -3.98
C ASN A 124 4.01 4.14 -3.25
N PRO A 125 3.34 4.15 -2.08
CA PRO A 125 3.06 5.39 -1.35
C PRO A 125 4.33 6.13 -0.90
N PHE A 126 5.44 5.41 -0.63
CA PHE A 126 6.72 6.03 -0.24
C PHE A 126 7.38 6.81 -1.38
N ALA A 127 7.26 6.30 -2.62
CA ALA A 127 7.96 6.87 -3.76
C ALA A 127 7.22 8.02 -4.43
N VAL A 128 5.89 8.05 -4.31
CA VAL A 128 5.05 8.97 -5.08
C VAL A 128 4.15 9.87 -4.23
N ALA A 129 4.18 9.69 -2.89
CA ALA A 129 3.29 10.42 -2.00
C ALA A 129 3.46 11.95 -2.08
N GLU A 130 4.59 12.47 -2.52
CA GLU A 130 4.82 13.92 -2.58
C GLU A 130 4.52 14.55 -3.94
N SER A 131 4.59 13.77 -5.04
CA SER A 131 4.63 14.33 -6.41
C SER A 131 3.36 14.16 -7.23
N ILE A 132 2.45 13.27 -6.89
CA ILE A 132 1.29 12.98 -7.74
C ILE A 132 -0.02 13.52 -7.19
N SER A 133 -0.92 13.87 -8.11
CA SER A 133 -2.28 14.31 -7.82
C SER A 133 -3.26 13.61 -8.76
N LEU A 134 -4.09 12.73 -8.21
CA LEU A 134 -5.01 11.88 -8.99
C LEU A 134 -6.47 12.29 -8.85
N HIS A 135 -6.80 13.19 -7.91
CA HIS A 135 -8.17 13.55 -7.52
C HIS A 135 -9.07 14.05 -8.67
N LYS A 136 -8.48 14.55 -9.77
CA LYS A 136 -9.27 15.03 -10.94
C LYS A 136 -9.87 13.89 -11.76
N ALA A 137 -9.30 12.68 -11.68
CA ALA A 137 -9.69 11.58 -12.54
C ALA A 137 -9.92 10.27 -11.79
N CYS A 138 -9.50 10.16 -10.53
CA CYS A 138 -9.55 8.94 -9.76
C CYS A 138 -10.12 9.20 -8.37
N HIS A 139 -11.17 8.49 -8.02
CA HIS A 139 -11.86 8.60 -6.74
C HIS A 139 -11.95 7.26 -6.00
N ASN A 140 -11.18 6.27 -6.45
CA ASN A 140 -11.14 4.94 -5.84
C ASN A 140 -9.69 4.55 -5.54
N ALA A 141 -9.42 4.10 -4.33
CA ALA A 141 -8.13 3.58 -3.91
C ALA A 141 -8.28 2.19 -3.32
N ILE A 142 -7.47 1.25 -3.78
CA ILE A 142 -7.36 -0.10 -3.20
C ILE A 142 -6.02 -0.19 -2.49
N TYR A 143 -6.04 -0.44 -1.19
CA TYR A 143 -4.85 -0.71 -0.39
C TYR A 143 -4.62 -2.22 -0.32
N MET A 144 -3.73 -2.70 -1.18
CA MET A 144 -3.34 -4.11 -1.24
C MET A 144 -2.32 -4.43 -0.16
N GLU A 145 -1.41 -3.50 0.10
CA GLU A 145 -0.42 -3.56 1.17
C GLU A 145 -0.34 -2.22 1.88
N ARG A 146 -0.06 -2.27 3.17
CA ARG A 146 0.17 -1.09 4.01
C ARG A 146 1.37 -1.33 4.91
N SER A 147 2.12 -0.27 5.18
CA SER A 147 3.17 -0.27 6.19
C SER A 147 2.68 0.36 7.49
N PHE A 148 3.49 0.31 8.53
CA PHE A 148 3.20 0.99 9.81
C PHE A 148 3.34 2.52 9.76
N ASN A 149 3.75 3.09 8.61
CA ASN A 149 3.92 4.54 8.45
C ASN A 149 2.58 5.23 8.18
N ALA A 150 2.00 5.82 9.23
CA ALA A 150 0.73 6.51 9.15
C ALA A 150 0.78 7.79 8.31
N ALA A 151 1.91 8.49 8.27
CA ALA A 151 2.06 9.72 7.48
C ALA A 151 1.90 9.42 5.99
N HIS A 152 2.63 8.43 5.47
CA HIS A 152 2.51 8.02 4.06
C HIS A 152 1.12 7.46 3.74
N PHE A 153 0.49 6.77 4.69
CA PHE A 153 -0.88 6.28 4.54
C PHE A 153 -1.88 7.44 4.39
N VAL A 154 -1.83 8.43 5.28
CA VAL A 154 -2.70 9.61 5.20
C VAL A 154 -2.41 10.40 3.92
N GLN A 155 -1.14 10.65 3.59
CA GLN A 155 -0.76 11.32 2.35
C GLN A 155 -1.28 10.60 1.10
N SER A 156 -1.28 9.25 1.08
CA SER A 156 -1.81 8.50 -0.06
C SER A 156 -3.32 8.67 -0.23
N LYS A 157 -4.09 8.84 0.85
CA LYS A 157 -5.52 9.19 0.79
C LYS A 157 -5.73 10.54 0.11
N ASP A 158 -4.88 11.52 0.42
CA ASP A 158 -4.97 12.88 -0.15
C ASP A 158 -4.66 12.94 -1.66
N ARG A 159 -4.16 11.85 -2.26
CA ARG A 159 -3.92 11.80 -3.73
C ARG A 159 -5.22 11.72 -4.52
N ILE A 160 -6.26 11.14 -3.96
CA ILE A 160 -7.59 11.04 -4.59
C ILE A 160 -8.64 11.93 -3.91
N HIS A 161 -8.37 12.40 -2.69
CA HIS A 161 -9.23 13.35 -1.95
C HIS A 161 -8.47 14.64 -1.65
N ARG A 162 -8.78 15.69 -2.36
CA ARG A 162 -8.13 17.01 -2.20
C ARG A 162 -9.15 18.12 -2.25
N TYR A 163 -8.74 19.28 -1.73
CA TYR A 163 -9.47 20.52 -1.93
C TYR A 163 -9.68 20.78 -3.43
N GLY A 164 -10.89 21.16 -3.81
CA GLY A 164 -11.27 21.41 -5.22
C GLY A 164 -12.02 20.26 -5.89
N LEU A 165 -12.32 19.17 -5.18
CA LEU A 165 -13.30 18.19 -5.67
C LEU A 165 -14.68 18.84 -5.80
N ALA A 166 -15.43 18.43 -6.83
CA ALA A 166 -16.81 18.89 -7.02
C ALA A 166 -17.65 18.48 -5.79
N PRO A 167 -18.58 19.35 -5.35
CA PRO A 167 -19.48 19.00 -4.24
C PRO A 167 -20.23 17.70 -4.56
N GLY A 168 -20.26 16.78 -3.59
CA GLY A 168 -20.91 15.47 -3.73
C GLY A 168 -20.05 14.40 -4.38
N THR A 169 -18.79 14.68 -4.74
CA THR A 169 -17.86 13.64 -5.20
C THR A 169 -17.47 12.75 -4.02
N GLU A 170 -17.82 11.47 -4.12
CA GLU A 170 -17.43 10.46 -3.14
C GLU A 170 -16.08 9.86 -3.49
N THR A 171 -15.23 9.67 -2.49
CA THR A 171 -13.96 8.94 -2.61
C THR A 171 -14.05 7.64 -1.83
N ASN A 172 -13.68 6.54 -2.49
CA ASN A 172 -13.82 5.19 -1.93
C ASN A 172 -12.45 4.60 -1.64
N TYR A 173 -12.30 4.03 -0.44
CA TYR A 173 -11.09 3.39 0.03
C TYR A 173 -11.38 1.93 0.37
N TYR A 174 -10.73 1.01 -0.32
CA TYR A 174 -10.88 -0.43 -0.16
C TYR A 174 -9.60 -1.00 0.48
N TYR A 175 -9.74 -1.68 1.60
CA TYR A 175 -8.62 -2.30 2.31
C TYR A 175 -8.67 -3.81 2.14
N VAL A 176 -7.65 -4.39 1.48
CA VAL A 176 -7.55 -5.83 1.26
C VAL A 176 -6.67 -6.42 2.35
N LEU A 177 -7.29 -7.22 3.22
CA LEU A 177 -6.63 -7.83 4.38
C LEU A 177 -6.70 -9.34 4.28
N SER A 178 -5.59 -10.02 4.58
CA SER A 178 -5.60 -11.45 4.83
C SER A 178 -6.01 -11.72 6.28
N ARG A 179 -6.93 -12.65 6.47
CA ARG A 179 -7.35 -13.06 7.82
C ARG A 179 -6.22 -13.80 8.52
N ASP A 180 -6.18 -13.70 9.84
CA ASP A 180 -5.19 -14.36 10.68
C ASP A 180 -3.76 -14.11 10.19
N SER A 181 -3.47 -12.88 9.75
CA SER A 181 -2.17 -12.47 9.22
C SER A 181 -1.68 -11.17 9.85
N VAL A 182 -0.46 -10.80 9.53
CA VAL A 182 0.15 -9.53 9.92
C VAL A 182 -0.65 -8.30 9.46
N ASP A 183 -1.47 -8.43 8.42
CA ASP A 183 -2.30 -7.34 7.91
C ASP A 183 -3.24 -6.78 8.96
N GLU A 184 -3.83 -7.65 9.80
CA GLU A 184 -4.75 -7.23 10.86
C GLU A 184 -4.03 -6.41 11.93
N THR A 185 -2.80 -6.79 12.26
CA THR A 185 -1.97 -6.04 13.21
C THR A 185 -1.59 -4.68 12.63
N ILE A 186 -1.18 -4.63 11.38
CA ILE A 186 -0.88 -3.37 10.68
C ILE A 186 -2.12 -2.48 10.63
N ASP A 187 -3.28 -3.02 10.28
CA ASP A 187 -4.54 -2.28 10.21
C ASP A 187 -4.91 -1.63 11.53
N THR A 188 -4.85 -2.41 12.61
CA THR A 188 -5.12 -1.92 13.96
C THR A 188 -4.16 -0.78 14.35
N ARG A 189 -2.86 -0.99 14.15
CA ARG A 189 -1.84 0.01 14.50
C ARG A 189 -1.93 1.28 13.66
N LEU A 190 -2.21 1.16 12.37
CA LEU A 190 -2.43 2.33 11.51
C LEU A 190 -3.65 3.13 11.93
N SER A 191 -4.76 2.46 12.25
CA SER A 191 -5.97 3.12 12.72
C SER A 191 -5.73 3.90 14.01
N GLU A 192 -4.99 3.31 14.96
CA GLU A 192 -4.59 4.00 16.19
C GLU A 192 -3.71 5.23 15.91
N LYS A 193 -2.72 5.11 15.03
CA LYS A 193 -1.83 6.22 14.65
C LYS A 193 -2.61 7.32 13.90
N GLU A 194 -3.50 6.96 12.99
CA GLU A 194 -4.34 7.90 12.25
C GLU A 194 -5.25 8.70 13.21
N GLN A 195 -5.93 8.02 14.15
CA GLN A 195 -6.75 8.68 15.14
C GLN A 195 -5.97 9.68 15.99
N ARG A 196 -4.75 9.33 16.40
CA ARG A 196 -3.86 10.24 17.12
C ARG A 196 -3.47 11.46 16.29
N MET A 197 -3.14 11.26 15.01
CA MET A 197 -2.80 12.36 14.10
C MET A 197 -4.00 13.32 13.93
N VAL A 198 -5.21 12.79 13.74
CA VAL A 198 -6.43 13.59 13.65
C VAL A 198 -6.66 14.37 14.94
N ALA A 199 -6.53 13.72 16.09
CA ALA A 199 -6.69 14.39 17.41
C ALA A 199 -5.68 15.52 17.60
N ILE A 200 -4.44 15.36 17.13
CA ILE A 200 -3.43 16.43 17.15
C ILE A 200 -3.86 17.61 16.28
N MET A 201 -4.30 17.33 15.05
CA MET A 201 -4.70 18.36 14.08
C MET A 201 -5.95 19.14 14.54
N GLU A 202 -6.87 18.47 15.22
CA GLU A 202 -8.09 19.06 15.77
C GLU A 202 -7.90 19.70 17.15
N SER A 203 -6.65 19.78 17.63
CA SER A 203 -6.31 20.35 18.96
C SER A 203 -7.04 19.66 20.11
N MET A 204 -7.40 18.40 19.97
CA MET A 204 -8.01 17.61 21.02
C MET A 204 -6.96 17.18 22.07
N PRO A 205 -7.34 16.98 23.35
CA PRO A 205 -6.41 16.51 24.36
C PRO A 205 -5.89 15.12 24.00
N ILE A 206 -4.59 15.03 23.77
CA ILE A 206 -3.90 13.77 23.42
C ILE A 206 -3.44 13.12 24.72
N PRO A 207 -3.67 11.83 24.93
CA PRO A 207 -2.99 11.10 25.99
C PRO A 207 -1.48 11.15 25.72
N LEU A 208 -0.72 11.78 26.64
CA LEU A 208 0.73 12.01 26.51
C LEU A 208 1.59 10.73 26.56
N PHE A 209 1.00 9.57 26.46
CA PHE A 209 1.69 8.29 26.54
C PHE A 209 1.80 7.68 25.15
N ASN A 210 3.02 7.58 24.72
CA ASN A 210 3.65 6.91 23.57
C ASN A 210 4.18 7.84 22.49
N ASN A 211 5.49 7.77 22.31
CA ASN A 211 6.20 8.43 21.22
C ASN A 211 5.62 7.97 19.88
N VAL A 212 5.07 8.92 19.13
CA VAL A 212 4.67 8.68 17.75
C VAL A 212 5.93 8.70 16.90
N SER A 213 6.61 7.57 16.73
CA SER A 213 7.60 7.45 15.68
C SER A 213 6.86 7.33 14.34
N ALA A 214 7.25 8.15 13.36
CA ALA A 214 6.65 8.10 12.03
C ALA A 214 6.94 6.76 11.30
N ASP A 215 8.02 6.11 11.68
CA ASP A 215 8.51 4.87 11.08
C ASP A 215 8.16 3.63 11.90
N PHE A 216 8.61 2.48 11.40
CA PHE A 216 8.52 1.19 12.07
C PHE A 216 9.30 1.25 13.39
N GLY A 217 8.59 1.27 14.51
CA GLY A 217 9.19 1.42 15.84
C GLY A 217 9.14 0.12 16.64
N ASP A 218 9.87 0.10 17.77
CA ASP A 218 9.91 -1.05 18.69
C ASP A 218 8.52 -1.54 19.12
N GLU A 219 7.55 -0.62 19.25
CA GLU A 219 6.18 -0.97 19.59
C GLU A 219 5.45 -1.74 18.48
N ASP A 220 5.78 -1.45 17.22
CA ASP A 220 5.21 -2.17 16.08
C ASP A 220 5.79 -3.58 16.00
N ILE A 221 7.09 -3.73 16.29
CA ILE A 221 7.75 -5.04 16.41
C ILE A 221 7.14 -5.85 17.56
N LYS A 222 7.00 -5.25 18.75
CA LYS A 222 6.36 -5.90 19.89
C LYS A 222 4.92 -6.34 19.58
N ALA A 223 4.15 -5.53 18.88
CA ALA A 223 2.79 -5.87 18.46
C ALA A 223 2.77 -7.08 17.52
N LEU A 224 3.69 -7.14 16.55
CA LEU A 224 3.84 -8.28 15.64
C LEU A 224 4.20 -9.57 16.39
N ILE A 225 5.21 -9.50 17.27
CA ILE A 225 5.65 -10.65 18.07
C ILE A 225 4.51 -11.14 18.96
N LYS A 226 3.83 -10.24 19.67
CA LYS A 226 2.71 -10.58 20.54
C LYS A 226 1.57 -11.24 19.78
N ASP A 227 1.26 -10.75 18.59
CA ASP A 227 0.23 -11.33 17.75
C ASP A 227 0.63 -12.71 17.21
N TYR A 228 1.87 -12.88 16.78
CA TYR A 228 2.41 -14.17 16.37
C TYR A 228 2.32 -15.22 17.49
N VAL A 229 2.79 -14.88 18.71
CA VAL A 229 2.71 -15.75 19.87
C VAL A 229 1.26 -16.12 20.22
N ARG A 230 0.34 -15.17 20.10
CA ARG A 230 -1.10 -15.43 20.34
C ARG A 230 -1.68 -16.43 19.34
N ARG A 231 -1.28 -16.37 18.09
CA ARG A 231 -1.76 -17.26 17.02
C ARG A 231 -1.20 -18.67 17.17
N THR A 232 0.11 -18.78 17.45
CA THR A 232 0.77 -20.09 17.63
C THR A 232 0.31 -20.85 18.87
N LYS A 233 -0.15 -20.16 19.94
CA LYS A 233 -0.71 -20.79 21.14
C LYS A 233 -2.16 -21.28 20.98
N LYS A 234 -2.84 -20.97 19.89
CA LYS A 234 -4.22 -21.42 19.61
C LYS A 234 -4.31 -22.68 18.76
N THR A 235 -3.17 -23.17 18.27
CA THR A 235 -3.03 -24.45 17.58
C THR A 235 -2.60 -25.53 18.54
#